data_07487fd05be95eebb8c9124a44889612
#
_entry.id   07487fd05be95eebb8c9124a44889612
#
_cell.length_a   1.000
_cell.length_b   1.000
_cell.length_c   1.000
_cell.angle_alpha   90.00
_cell.angle_beta   90.00
_cell.angle_gamma   90.00
#
_symmetry.space_group_name_H-M   'P 1'
#
loop_
_entity.id
_entity.type
_entity.pdbx_description
1 polymer ?
#
loop_
_entity_poly.entity_id
_entity_poly.type
_entity_poly.pdbx_seq_one_letter_code
_entity_poly.pdbx_strand_id
1 'polypeptide(L)'
;MQDYIIMTDSCCDLTDQMARELELEVLPLTMTMDGEEYPNTLDGRYITNEEFYKRLRAGKTSTTAAVNVGQFEDAMRAVLGRGQDILCLCFSSALSTTYQSAVIAAENVAPEFPERTIRVIDTLSASRGQGLLVYLAAQKKKEGLTLSQLGDWVEDNKLHVCHWFTVDDLNFLKRGGRVSAATALVGTMLSIKPVMHTDNEGRLTMVGKARGRKASLKALLDAIERLAIEPEKQTMFICHADCEEEAKQVAAEIQRRFGTTDIRIHYIGPVIGSHTGPNTMGLFFVGTER
;
A
#
# COMPACT_ATOMS: atom_id res chain seq x y z
N MET A 1 -26.10 5.15 -15.67
CA MET A 1 -24.62 5.03 -15.56
C MET A 1 -24.35 3.54 -15.40
N GLN A 2 -23.42 2.97 -16.15
CA GLN A 2 -23.03 1.57 -15.99
C GLN A 2 -22.41 1.39 -14.62
N ASP A 3 -22.85 0.41 -13.83
CA ASP A 3 -22.31 0.17 -12.48
C ASP A 3 -20.93 -0.48 -12.60
N TYR A 4 -20.00 -0.08 -11.74
CA TYR A 4 -18.64 -0.62 -11.73
C TYR A 4 -18.12 -0.79 -10.30
N ILE A 5 -17.16 -1.69 -10.14
CA ILE A 5 -16.49 -1.92 -8.87
C ILE A 5 -15.02 -1.46 -8.93
N ILE A 6 -14.51 -0.99 -7.81
CA ILE A 6 -13.07 -0.81 -7.64
C ILE A 6 -12.49 -2.09 -7.08
N MET A 7 -11.62 -2.73 -7.87
CA MET A 7 -10.86 -3.91 -7.47
C MET A 7 -9.44 -3.48 -7.07
N THR A 8 -8.89 -4.10 -6.05
CA THR A 8 -7.49 -3.88 -5.64
C THR A 8 -6.93 -5.15 -5.03
N ASP A 9 -5.72 -5.09 -4.48
CA ASP A 9 -5.08 -6.20 -3.78
C ASP A 9 -4.74 -5.85 -2.32
N SER A 10 -4.45 -6.85 -1.53
CA SER A 10 -4.27 -6.71 -0.08
C SER A 10 -3.02 -5.91 0.34
N CYS A 11 -2.11 -5.57 -0.61
CA CYS A 11 -1.00 -4.66 -0.33
C CYS A 11 -1.44 -3.21 -0.14
N CYS A 12 -2.72 -2.91 -0.31
CA CYS A 12 -3.30 -1.60 0.04
C CYS A 12 -3.32 -1.33 1.55
N ASP A 13 -3.17 -2.36 2.38
CA ASP A 13 -3.20 -2.29 3.85
C ASP A 13 -4.40 -1.49 4.43
N LEU A 14 -5.52 -1.47 3.71
CA LEU A 14 -6.78 -0.94 4.24
C LEU A 14 -7.32 -1.85 5.34
N THR A 15 -8.18 -1.30 6.20
CA THR A 15 -8.93 -2.15 7.13
C THR A 15 -10.06 -2.87 6.38
N ASP A 16 -10.44 -4.06 6.84
CA ASP A 16 -11.60 -4.80 6.33
C ASP A 16 -12.88 -3.96 6.40
N GLN A 17 -13.06 -3.19 7.49
CA GLN A 17 -14.18 -2.25 7.61
C GLN A 17 -14.17 -1.22 6.48
N MET A 18 -13.02 -0.58 6.21
CA MET A 18 -12.93 0.40 5.11
C MET A 18 -13.22 -0.24 3.75
N ALA A 19 -12.69 -1.45 3.50
CA ALA A 19 -12.94 -2.14 2.24
C ALA A 19 -14.43 -2.41 2.01
N ARG A 20 -15.16 -2.82 3.07
CA ARG A 20 -16.62 -3.01 3.01
C ARG A 20 -17.37 -1.70 2.82
N GLU A 21 -17.05 -0.65 3.58
CA GLU A 21 -17.71 0.66 3.48
C GLU A 21 -17.52 1.35 2.12
N LEU A 22 -16.41 1.00 1.44
CA LEU A 22 -16.05 1.50 0.13
C LEU A 22 -16.45 0.54 -1.00
N GLU A 23 -17.07 -0.60 -0.66
CA GLU A 23 -17.53 -1.63 -1.61
C GLU A 23 -16.39 -2.10 -2.54
N LEU A 24 -15.22 -2.38 -1.96
CA LEU A 24 -14.04 -2.80 -2.73
C LEU A 24 -14.02 -4.32 -2.91
N GLU A 25 -13.57 -4.77 -4.07
CA GLU A 25 -13.13 -6.16 -4.28
C GLU A 25 -11.63 -6.24 -4.01
N VAL A 26 -11.21 -6.97 -2.96
CA VAL A 26 -9.80 -7.02 -2.54
C VAL A 26 -9.27 -8.43 -2.66
N LEU A 27 -8.30 -8.63 -3.55
CA LEU A 27 -7.65 -9.92 -3.77
C LEU A 27 -6.47 -10.09 -2.80
N PRO A 28 -6.40 -11.23 -2.08
CA PRO A 28 -5.32 -11.47 -1.16
C PRO A 28 -4.05 -11.95 -1.88
N LEU A 29 -2.90 -11.28 -1.60
CA LEU A 29 -1.61 -11.90 -1.82
C LEU A 29 -1.38 -12.98 -0.76
N THR A 30 -0.36 -13.80 -0.95
CA THR A 30 -0.03 -14.88 0.01
C THR A 30 1.28 -14.56 0.72
N MET A 31 1.31 -14.79 2.03
CA MET A 31 2.52 -14.84 2.85
C MET A 31 2.77 -16.29 3.28
N THR A 32 4.01 -16.74 3.18
CA THR A 32 4.44 -18.07 3.65
C THR A 32 5.39 -17.91 4.83
N MET A 33 5.11 -18.60 5.92
CA MET A 33 5.96 -18.64 7.12
C MET A 33 5.95 -20.04 7.73
N ASP A 34 7.12 -20.55 8.13
CA ASP A 34 7.26 -21.90 8.69
C ASP A 34 6.72 -23.03 7.78
N GLY A 35 6.67 -22.81 6.46
CA GLY A 35 6.15 -23.77 5.48
C GLY A 35 4.64 -23.74 5.29
N GLU A 36 3.93 -22.89 6.00
CA GLU A 36 2.49 -22.68 5.88
C GLU A 36 2.18 -21.41 5.08
N GLU A 37 1.17 -21.51 4.22
CA GLU A 37 0.68 -20.37 3.41
C GLU A 37 -0.50 -19.68 4.11
N TYR A 38 -0.43 -18.36 4.17
CA TYR A 38 -1.44 -17.50 4.75
C TYR A 38 -1.91 -16.49 3.70
N PRO A 39 -3.12 -16.64 3.14
CA PRO A 39 -3.74 -15.57 2.35
C PRO A 39 -3.83 -14.30 3.21
N ASN A 40 -3.29 -13.20 2.71
CA ASN A 40 -3.28 -11.91 3.40
C ASN A 40 -4.64 -11.21 3.26
N THR A 41 -5.65 -11.72 3.95
CA THR A 41 -6.97 -11.09 4.00
C THR A 41 -6.99 -9.91 4.96
N LEU A 42 -7.73 -8.85 4.64
CA LEU A 42 -7.76 -7.62 5.45
C LEU A 42 -8.36 -7.81 6.85
N ASP A 43 -9.16 -8.86 7.05
CA ASP A 43 -9.74 -9.21 8.34
C ASP A 43 -8.82 -10.07 9.24
N GLY A 44 -7.65 -10.45 8.72
CA GLY A 44 -6.67 -11.22 9.49
C GLY A 44 -7.10 -12.63 9.90
N ARG A 45 -8.10 -13.24 9.22
CA ARG A 45 -8.70 -14.53 9.60
C ARG A 45 -7.74 -15.70 9.58
N TYR A 46 -6.65 -15.63 8.81
CA TYR A 46 -5.65 -16.71 8.70
C TYR A 46 -4.45 -16.48 9.63
N ILE A 47 -4.05 -15.23 9.82
CA ILE A 47 -3.04 -14.80 10.78
C ILE A 47 -3.30 -13.33 11.13
N THR A 48 -3.30 -13.01 12.42
CA THR A 48 -3.43 -11.61 12.84
C THR A 48 -2.09 -10.88 12.69
N ASN A 49 -2.14 -9.55 12.55
CA ASN A 49 -0.94 -8.73 12.46
C ASN A 49 -0.04 -8.93 13.70
N GLU A 50 -0.63 -8.98 14.90
CA GLU A 50 0.09 -9.17 16.17
C GLU A 50 0.84 -10.51 16.18
N GLU A 51 0.20 -11.61 15.78
CA GLU A 51 0.84 -12.93 15.75
C GLU A 51 1.95 -12.98 14.68
N PHE A 52 1.72 -12.38 13.50
CA PHE A 52 2.73 -12.28 12.47
C PHE A 52 3.98 -11.54 12.97
N TYR A 53 3.84 -10.34 13.54
CA TYR A 53 4.99 -9.58 14.04
C TYR A 53 5.65 -10.23 15.25
N LYS A 54 4.91 -10.89 16.12
CA LYS A 54 5.45 -11.68 17.21
C LYS A 54 6.39 -12.78 16.70
N ARG A 55 6.00 -13.50 15.66
CA ARG A 55 6.84 -14.53 15.02
C ARG A 55 8.07 -13.92 14.34
N LEU A 56 7.93 -12.78 13.64
CA LEU A 56 9.08 -12.06 13.06
C LEU A 56 10.09 -11.63 14.13
N ARG A 57 9.60 -11.09 15.26
CA ARG A 57 10.47 -10.71 16.39
C ARG A 57 11.15 -11.91 17.04
N ALA A 58 10.57 -13.08 16.99
CA ALA A 58 11.16 -14.35 17.41
C ALA A 58 12.18 -14.91 16.39
N GLY A 59 12.51 -14.16 15.32
CA GLY A 59 13.51 -14.54 14.32
C GLY A 59 12.98 -15.41 13.19
N LYS A 60 11.67 -15.61 13.07
CA LYS A 60 11.09 -16.33 11.94
C LYS A 60 11.22 -15.50 10.67
N THR A 61 11.32 -16.19 9.54
CA THR A 61 11.38 -15.56 8.21
C THR A 61 10.12 -15.88 7.43
N SER A 62 9.76 -14.97 6.54
CA SER A 62 8.61 -15.13 5.64
C SER A 62 8.98 -14.80 4.20
N THR A 63 8.23 -15.39 3.27
CA THR A 63 8.26 -15.07 1.85
C THR A 63 6.85 -14.71 1.38
N THR A 64 6.72 -14.12 0.20
CA THR A 64 5.42 -13.67 -0.31
C THR A 64 5.24 -14.07 -1.77
N ALA A 65 3.99 -14.32 -2.15
CA ALA A 65 3.60 -14.55 -3.53
C ALA A 65 2.55 -13.51 -3.97
N ALA A 66 2.67 -13.06 -5.22
CA ALA A 66 1.72 -12.16 -5.87
C ALA A 66 0.36 -12.84 -6.06
N VAL A 67 -0.69 -12.05 -6.27
CA VAL A 67 -1.94 -12.55 -6.85
C VAL A 67 -1.63 -13.06 -8.26
N ASN A 68 -1.99 -14.30 -8.55
CA ASN A 68 -1.73 -14.91 -9.86
C ASN A 68 -2.84 -14.63 -10.87
N VAL A 69 -2.59 -14.96 -12.15
CA VAL A 69 -3.53 -14.72 -13.26
C VAL A 69 -4.88 -15.39 -12.99
N GLY A 70 -4.88 -16.67 -12.60
CA GLY A 70 -6.11 -17.43 -12.37
C GLY A 70 -6.99 -16.82 -11.26
N GLN A 71 -6.37 -16.34 -10.17
CA GLN A 71 -7.10 -15.66 -9.09
C GLN A 71 -7.78 -14.37 -9.59
N PHE A 72 -7.08 -13.58 -10.43
CA PHE A 72 -7.69 -12.39 -11.05
C PHE A 72 -8.79 -12.77 -12.03
N GLU A 73 -8.58 -13.79 -12.89
CA GLU A 73 -9.60 -14.25 -13.84
C GLU A 73 -10.90 -14.66 -13.13
N ASP A 74 -10.80 -15.46 -12.06
CA ASP A 74 -11.95 -15.92 -11.29
C ASP A 74 -12.69 -14.74 -10.66
N ALA A 75 -11.96 -13.79 -10.05
CA ALA A 75 -12.57 -12.60 -9.45
C ALA A 75 -13.21 -11.68 -10.50
N MET A 76 -12.53 -11.45 -11.64
CA MET A 76 -13.06 -10.63 -12.73
C MET A 76 -14.32 -11.25 -13.34
N ARG A 77 -14.32 -12.56 -13.63
CA ARG A 77 -15.53 -13.26 -14.11
C ARG A 77 -16.69 -13.12 -13.13
N ALA A 78 -16.43 -13.25 -11.84
CA ALA A 78 -17.46 -13.11 -10.81
C ALA A 78 -18.08 -11.71 -10.79
N VAL A 79 -17.28 -10.65 -10.95
CA VAL A 79 -17.75 -9.25 -11.00
C VAL A 79 -18.52 -8.97 -12.30
N LEU A 80 -17.93 -9.32 -13.45
CA LEU A 80 -18.55 -9.07 -14.76
C LEU A 80 -19.85 -9.84 -14.93
N GLY A 81 -19.92 -11.09 -14.41
CA GLY A 81 -21.11 -11.91 -14.41
C GLY A 81 -22.26 -11.33 -13.58
N ARG A 82 -22.00 -10.43 -12.64
CA ARG A 82 -23.01 -9.63 -11.93
C ARG A 82 -23.45 -8.39 -12.69
N GLY A 83 -22.91 -8.16 -13.90
CA GLY A 83 -23.23 -7.00 -14.73
C GLY A 83 -22.50 -5.72 -14.36
N GLN A 84 -21.39 -5.80 -13.60
CA GLN A 84 -20.59 -4.66 -13.18
C GLN A 84 -19.29 -4.58 -13.99
N ASP A 85 -18.84 -3.38 -14.32
CA ASP A 85 -17.53 -3.12 -14.91
C ASP A 85 -16.44 -3.08 -13.82
N ILE A 86 -15.16 -3.09 -14.20
CA ILE A 86 -14.04 -3.19 -13.25
C ILE A 86 -13.02 -2.06 -13.48
N LEU A 87 -12.72 -1.31 -12.42
CA LEU A 87 -11.51 -0.50 -12.31
C LEU A 87 -10.56 -1.16 -11.32
N CYS A 88 -9.49 -1.79 -11.82
CA CYS A 88 -8.52 -2.53 -11.00
C CYS A 88 -7.29 -1.67 -10.71
N LEU A 89 -7.06 -1.35 -9.44
CA LEU A 89 -5.96 -0.52 -8.94
C LEU A 89 -4.94 -1.42 -8.24
N CYS A 90 -3.85 -1.74 -8.92
CA CYS A 90 -2.90 -2.76 -8.47
C CYS A 90 -1.69 -2.16 -7.74
N PHE A 91 -1.12 -2.95 -6.85
CA PHE A 91 0.19 -2.76 -6.24
C PHE A 91 1.27 -2.47 -7.29
N SER A 92 2.24 -1.62 -6.97
CA SER A 92 3.31 -1.21 -7.87
C SER A 92 3.97 -2.37 -8.61
N SER A 93 4.02 -2.26 -9.94
CA SER A 93 4.69 -3.23 -10.84
C SER A 93 6.20 -3.32 -10.58
N ALA A 94 6.81 -2.27 -10.02
CA ALA A 94 8.22 -2.26 -9.64
C ALA A 94 8.52 -3.14 -8.41
N LEU A 95 7.48 -3.54 -7.65
CA LEU A 95 7.62 -4.29 -6.40
C LEU A 95 7.03 -5.70 -6.47
N SER A 96 6.09 -5.95 -7.39
CA SER A 96 5.38 -7.22 -7.50
C SER A 96 4.89 -7.47 -8.94
N THR A 97 4.74 -8.73 -9.31
CA THR A 97 4.10 -9.13 -10.57
C THR A 97 2.57 -9.07 -10.52
N THR A 98 1.96 -8.64 -9.41
CA THR A 98 0.50 -8.55 -9.24
C THR A 98 -0.17 -7.74 -10.35
N TYR A 99 0.37 -6.57 -10.70
CA TYR A 99 -0.14 -5.76 -11.81
C TYR A 99 -0.11 -6.51 -13.15
N GLN A 100 1.02 -7.16 -13.48
CA GLN A 100 1.15 -7.92 -14.72
C GLN A 100 0.15 -9.08 -14.78
N SER A 101 -0.07 -9.76 -13.65
CA SER A 101 -1.08 -10.83 -13.56
C SER A 101 -2.49 -10.30 -13.81
N ALA A 102 -2.83 -9.13 -13.28
CA ALA A 102 -4.13 -8.48 -13.51
C ALA A 102 -4.34 -8.08 -14.98
N VAL A 103 -3.29 -7.57 -15.64
CA VAL A 103 -3.35 -7.20 -17.07
C VAL A 103 -3.62 -8.44 -17.93
N ILE A 104 -2.86 -9.52 -17.73
CA ILE A 104 -3.05 -10.78 -18.47
C ILE A 104 -4.45 -11.35 -18.21
N ALA A 105 -4.91 -11.34 -16.97
CA ALA A 105 -6.25 -11.82 -16.63
C ALA A 105 -7.35 -11.00 -17.33
N ALA A 106 -7.21 -9.67 -17.36
CA ALA A 106 -8.14 -8.78 -18.03
C ALA A 106 -8.19 -9.07 -19.55
N GLU A 107 -7.05 -9.27 -20.19
CA GLU A 107 -6.96 -9.64 -21.62
C GLU A 107 -7.62 -10.99 -21.90
N ASN A 108 -7.45 -11.98 -21.02
CA ASN A 108 -8.05 -13.31 -21.16
C ASN A 108 -9.58 -13.29 -20.96
N VAL A 109 -10.08 -12.48 -20.02
CA VAL A 109 -11.50 -12.46 -19.63
C VAL A 109 -12.34 -11.52 -20.52
N ALA A 110 -11.76 -10.43 -21.02
CA ALA A 110 -12.48 -9.43 -21.81
C ALA A 110 -13.29 -10.02 -23.01
N PRO A 111 -12.78 -11.00 -23.77
CA PRO A 111 -13.55 -11.61 -24.87
C PRO A 111 -14.82 -12.36 -24.43
N GLU A 112 -14.89 -12.80 -23.17
CA GLU A 112 -16.05 -13.49 -22.60
C GLU A 112 -17.20 -12.51 -22.28
N PHE A 113 -16.87 -11.21 -22.12
CA PHE A 113 -17.81 -10.15 -21.73
C PHE A 113 -17.64 -8.89 -22.60
N PRO A 114 -17.95 -8.97 -23.91
CA PRO A 114 -17.64 -7.90 -24.87
C PRO A 114 -18.36 -6.58 -24.60
N GLU A 115 -19.47 -6.58 -23.84
CA GLU A 115 -20.21 -5.39 -23.44
C GLU A 115 -19.71 -4.78 -22.12
N ARG A 116 -18.71 -5.38 -21.47
CA ARG A 116 -18.16 -4.94 -20.19
C ARG A 116 -16.79 -4.29 -20.36
N THR A 117 -16.44 -3.45 -19.41
CA THR A 117 -15.17 -2.75 -19.39
C THR A 117 -14.32 -3.21 -18.19
N ILE A 118 -13.06 -3.56 -18.47
CA ILE A 118 -12.04 -3.78 -17.46
C ILE A 118 -10.94 -2.77 -17.72
N ARG A 119 -10.60 -1.94 -16.73
CA ARG A 119 -9.45 -1.04 -16.77
C ARG A 119 -8.51 -1.39 -15.63
N VAL A 120 -7.28 -1.75 -15.95
CA VAL A 120 -6.23 -2.09 -14.97
C VAL A 120 -5.22 -0.97 -14.92
N ILE A 121 -4.91 -0.47 -13.72
CA ILE A 121 -3.98 0.64 -13.50
C ILE A 121 -2.88 0.19 -12.53
N ASP A 122 -1.64 0.40 -12.93
CA ASP A 122 -0.49 0.37 -12.03
C ASP A 122 -0.49 1.64 -11.17
N THR A 123 -0.73 1.46 -9.88
CA THR A 123 -0.76 2.62 -8.97
C THR A 123 0.62 3.19 -8.70
N LEU A 124 1.69 2.45 -9.02
CA LEU A 124 3.07 2.76 -8.63
C LEU A 124 3.18 3.04 -7.11
N SER A 125 2.31 2.44 -6.33
CA SER A 125 2.10 2.68 -4.91
C SER A 125 2.17 1.37 -4.11
N ALA A 126 2.38 1.49 -2.81
CA ALA A 126 2.52 0.36 -1.89
C ALA A 126 1.88 0.68 -0.54
N SER A 127 1.48 -0.36 0.20
CA SER A 127 0.95 -0.24 1.56
C SER A 127 -0.19 0.78 1.63
N ARG A 128 -0.30 1.53 2.70
CA ARG A 128 -1.35 2.52 2.86
C ARG A 128 -1.27 3.70 1.88
N GLY A 129 -0.20 3.83 1.09
CA GLY A 129 -0.17 4.77 -0.03
C GLY A 129 -1.02 4.30 -1.21
N GLN A 130 -0.97 3.00 -1.55
CA GLN A 130 -1.96 2.38 -2.44
C GLN A 130 -3.35 2.50 -1.82
N GLY A 131 -3.48 2.20 -0.52
CA GLY A 131 -4.73 2.34 0.21
C GLY A 131 -5.31 3.77 0.18
N LEU A 132 -4.48 4.80 0.31
CA LEU A 132 -4.92 6.19 0.22
C LEU A 132 -5.43 6.53 -1.20
N LEU A 133 -4.72 6.11 -2.23
CA LEU A 133 -5.17 6.31 -3.61
C LEU A 133 -6.51 5.61 -3.88
N VAL A 134 -6.65 4.35 -3.43
CA VAL A 134 -7.90 3.58 -3.54
C VAL A 134 -9.03 4.25 -2.76
N TYR A 135 -8.75 4.72 -1.54
CA TYR A 135 -9.71 5.47 -0.72
C TYR A 135 -10.20 6.74 -1.44
N LEU A 136 -9.28 7.53 -1.96
CA LEU A 136 -9.62 8.77 -2.69
C LEU A 136 -10.39 8.46 -3.98
N ALA A 137 -10.01 7.43 -4.72
CA ALA A 137 -10.73 6.96 -5.90
C ALA A 137 -12.18 6.56 -5.55
N ALA A 138 -12.38 5.84 -4.43
CA ALA A 138 -13.71 5.47 -3.96
C ALA A 138 -14.57 6.69 -3.56
N GLN A 139 -13.96 7.75 -3.00
CA GLN A 139 -14.68 9.00 -2.74
C GLN A 139 -15.11 9.66 -4.07
N LYS A 140 -14.23 9.70 -5.07
CA LYS A 140 -14.55 10.22 -6.41
C LYS A 140 -15.64 9.41 -7.11
N LYS A 141 -15.66 8.08 -6.94
CA LYS A 141 -16.77 7.24 -7.39
C LYS A 141 -18.10 7.67 -6.74
N LYS A 142 -18.12 7.93 -5.43
CA LYS A 142 -19.29 8.41 -4.69
C LYS A 142 -19.76 9.81 -5.15
N GLU A 143 -18.83 10.64 -5.63
CA GLU A 143 -19.15 11.94 -6.26
C GLU A 143 -19.75 11.79 -7.67
N GLY A 144 -19.82 10.56 -8.23
CA GLY A 144 -20.51 10.25 -9.48
C GLY A 144 -19.61 10.15 -10.72
N LEU A 145 -18.28 10.03 -10.58
CA LEU A 145 -17.40 9.81 -11.72
C LEU A 145 -17.71 8.45 -12.39
N THR A 146 -17.75 8.43 -13.69
CA THR A 146 -17.81 7.18 -14.48
C THR A 146 -16.48 6.43 -14.37
N LEU A 147 -16.47 5.14 -14.74
CA LEU A 147 -15.25 4.32 -14.73
C LEU A 147 -14.10 4.98 -15.52
N SER A 148 -14.38 5.50 -16.71
CA SER A 148 -13.36 6.19 -17.54
C SER A 148 -12.82 7.42 -16.85
N GLN A 149 -13.71 8.32 -16.38
CA GLN A 149 -13.32 9.53 -15.67
C GLN A 149 -12.52 9.24 -14.39
N LEU A 150 -12.93 8.22 -13.64
CA LEU A 150 -12.22 7.82 -12.44
C LEU A 150 -10.85 7.23 -12.77
N GLY A 151 -10.75 6.41 -13.80
CA GLY A 151 -9.48 5.87 -14.25
C GLY A 151 -8.51 6.97 -14.71
N ASP A 152 -8.99 7.98 -15.43
CA ASP A 152 -8.20 9.13 -15.84
C ASP A 152 -7.75 9.95 -14.62
N TRP A 153 -8.67 10.19 -13.67
CA TRP A 153 -8.36 10.85 -12.41
C TRP A 153 -7.26 10.11 -11.62
N VAL A 154 -7.32 8.77 -11.56
CA VAL A 154 -6.29 7.96 -10.88
C VAL A 154 -4.94 8.11 -11.57
N GLU A 155 -4.89 8.04 -12.90
CA GLU A 155 -3.64 8.23 -13.67
C GLU A 155 -3.02 9.61 -13.41
N ASP A 156 -3.82 10.66 -13.39
CA ASP A 156 -3.38 12.03 -13.16
C ASP A 156 -2.89 12.28 -11.72
N ASN A 157 -3.44 11.54 -10.74
CA ASN A 157 -3.18 11.80 -9.32
C ASN A 157 -2.27 10.77 -8.62
N LYS A 158 -2.00 9.60 -9.20
CA LYS A 158 -1.23 8.54 -8.54
C LYS A 158 0.19 8.97 -8.12
N LEU A 159 0.83 9.90 -8.85
CA LEU A 159 2.14 10.42 -8.53
C LEU A 159 2.11 11.61 -7.53
N HIS A 160 0.92 12.04 -7.11
CA HIS A 160 0.74 13.01 -6.03
C HIS A 160 0.56 12.34 -4.66
N VAL A 161 0.41 11.01 -4.60
CA VAL A 161 0.37 10.30 -3.33
C VAL A 161 1.81 10.05 -2.85
N CYS A 162 2.21 10.82 -1.86
CA CYS A 162 3.52 10.73 -1.22
C CYS A 162 3.60 9.50 -0.31
N HIS A 163 4.74 8.81 -0.35
CA HIS A 163 5.05 7.64 0.46
C HIS A 163 6.37 7.91 1.18
N TRP A 164 6.33 8.27 2.43
CA TRP A 164 7.53 8.50 3.24
C TRP A 164 7.59 7.52 4.38
N PHE A 165 8.68 6.77 4.50
CA PHE A 165 8.78 5.74 5.52
C PHE A 165 10.22 5.54 6.04
N THR A 166 10.32 4.89 7.19
CA THR A 166 11.59 4.47 7.79
C THR A 166 11.47 3.03 8.27
N VAL A 167 12.52 2.26 8.12
CA VAL A 167 12.61 0.87 8.60
C VAL A 167 13.70 0.77 9.66
N ASP A 168 13.59 -0.20 10.56
CA ASP A 168 14.65 -0.43 11.54
C ASP A 168 15.83 -1.20 10.96
N ASP A 169 15.56 -2.12 10.04
CA ASP A 169 16.56 -2.99 9.42
C ASP A 169 16.31 -3.14 7.91
N LEU A 170 17.20 -2.55 7.10
CA LEU A 170 17.17 -2.67 5.63
C LEU A 170 17.39 -4.09 5.11
N ASN A 171 17.88 -5.02 5.94
CA ASN A 171 18.07 -6.41 5.52
C ASN A 171 16.75 -7.10 5.19
N PHE A 172 15.62 -6.68 5.75
CA PHE A 172 14.30 -7.19 5.34
C PHE A 172 14.02 -6.87 3.88
N LEU A 173 14.16 -5.60 3.48
CA LEU A 173 13.96 -5.13 2.09
C LEU A 173 14.96 -5.77 1.12
N LYS A 174 16.22 -5.94 1.54
CA LYS A 174 17.27 -6.60 0.75
C LYS A 174 16.95 -8.07 0.51
N ARG A 175 16.59 -8.82 1.55
CA ARG A 175 16.22 -10.26 1.42
C ARG A 175 15.06 -10.44 0.47
N GLY A 176 14.08 -9.53 0.55
CA GLY A 176 12.94 -9.50 -0.35
C GLY A 176 13.27 -9.02 -1.78
N GLY A 177 14.47 -8.48 -2.02
CA GLY A 177 14.86 -7.94 -3.33
C GLY A 177 14.16 -6.62 -3.69
N ARG A 178 13.57 -5.89 -2.72
CA ARG A 178 12.86 -4.61 -2.95
C ARG A 178 13.75 -3.39 -2.80
N VAL A 179 15.01 -3.59 -2.35
CA VAL A 179 16.10 -2.60 -2.46
C VAL A 179 17.38 -3.27 -2.92
N SER A 180 18.28 -2.49 -3.53
CA SER A 180 19.56 -3.01 -3.97
C SER A 180 20.46 -3.38 -2.79
N ALA A 181 21.44 -4.28 -3.04
CA ALA A 181 22.47 -4.62 -2.06
C ALA A 181 23.29 -3.39 -1.62
N ALA A 182 23.55 -2.44 -2.53
CA ALA A 182 24.25 -1.19 -2.24
C ALA A 182 23.46 -0.30 -1.25
N THR A 183 22.14 -0.21 -1.42
CA THR A 183 21.26 0.52 -0.48
C THR A 183 21.32 -0.10 0.92
N ALA A 184 21.35 -1.42 1.02
CA ALA A 184 21.33 -2.12 2.32
C ALA A 184 22.66 -2.02 3.09
N LEU A 185 23.82 -1.87 2.42
CA LEU A 185 25.11 -1.70 3.06
C LEU A 185 25.18 -0.44 3.95
N VAL A 186 24.38 0.56 3.65
CA VAL A 186 24.31 1.80 4.40
C VAL A 186 23.64 1.65 5.77
N GLY A 187 22.75 0.66 5.91
CA GLY A 187 21.98 0.41 7.14
C GLY A 187 22.70 -0.44 8.20
N THR A 188 23.95 -0.86 7.98
CA THR A 188 24.70 -1.70 8.94
C THR A 188 25.24 -0.94 10.15
N MET A 189 25.17 0.37 10.18
CA MET A 189 25.51 1.17 11.36
C MET A 189 24.33 1.19 12.35
N LEU A 190 24.52 0.62 13.51
CA LEU A 190 23.50 0.36 14.56
C LEU A 190 22.63 1.57 14.96
N SER A 191 23.05 2.79 14.66
CA SER A 191 22.34 4.03 15.00
C SER A 191 21.80 4.80 13.79
N ILE A 192 22.03 4.32 12.56
CA ILE A 192 21.56 5.00 11.36
C ILE A 192 20.25 4.38 10.86
N LYS A 193 19.21 5.20 10.79
CA LYS A 193 17.90 4.82 10.24
C LYS A 193 17.73 5.42 8.84
N PRO A 194 17.34 4.62 7.85
CA PRO A 194 17.09 5.13 6.51
C PRO A 194 15.81 5.97 6.49
N VAL A 195 15.82 7.05 5.72
CA VAL A 195 14.62 7.76 5.30
C VAL A 195 14.36 7.38 3.85
N MET A 196 13.21 6.80 3.62
CA MET A 196 12.83 6.17 2.36
C MET A 196 11.61 6.86 1.77
N HIS A 197 11.49 6.81 0.44
CA HIS A 197 10.25 7.12 -0.25
C HIS A 197 10.01 6.14 -1.40
N THR A 198 8.83 6.19 -2.01
CA THR A 198 8.56 5.54 -3.28
C THR A 198 8.76 6.56 -4.40
N ASP A 199 9.60 6.28 -5.39
CA ASP A 199 9.85 7.17 -6.53
C ASP A 199 8.73 7.12 -7.58
N ASN A 200 8.86 7.93 -8.64
CA ASN A 200 7.85 8.02 -9.70
C ASN A 200 7.73 6.74 -10.56
N GLU A 201 8.72 5.85 -10.49
CA GLU A 201 8.67 4.51 -11.10
C GLU A 201 8.11 3.45 -10.14
N GLY A 202 7.65 3.84 -8.95
CA GLY A 202 7.07 2.94 -7.95
C GLY A 202 8.09 2.10 -7.19
N ARG A 203 9.39 2.48 -7.19
CA ARG A 203 10.48 1.78 -6.49
C ARG A 203 10.72 2.38 -5.12
N LEU A 204 11.22 1.57 -4.20
CA LEU A 204 11.63 2.03 -2.87
C LEU A 204 13.05 2.60 -2.95
N THR A 205 13.18 3.88 -2.67
CA THR A 205 14.45 4.62 -2.75
C THR A 205 14.81 5.25 -1.40
N MET A 206 16.11 5.21 -1.06
CA MET A 206 16.61 5.89 0.14
C MET A 206 16.98 7.33 -0.22
N VAL A 207 16.31 8.30 0.40
CA VAL A 207 16.52 9.74 0.17
C VAL A 207 17.29 10.41 1.30
N GLY A 208 17.51 9.71 2.41
CA GLY A 208 18.25 10.27 3.54
C GLY A 208 18.60 9.23 4.58
N LYS A 209 19.39 9.69 5.55
CA LYS A 209 19.82 8.93 6.71
C LYS A 209 19.63 9.78 7.96
N ALA A 210 19.06 9.20 8.98
CA ALA A 210 18.86 9.87 10.26
C ALA A 210 19.61 9.14 11.38
N ARG A 211 20.16 9.89 12.33
CA ARG A 211 20.82 9.30 13.48
C ARG A 211 19.80 9.03 14.59
N GLY A 212 19.41 7.76 14.71
CA GLY A 212 18.43 7.29 15.68
C GLY A 212 16.97 7.45 15.23
N ARG A 213 16.10 6.75 15.96
CA ARG A 213 14.67 6.64 15.66
C ARG A 213 13.94 7.99 15.63
N LYS A 214 14.15 8.81 16.66
CA LYS A 214 13.50 10.12 16.77
C LYS A 214 13.81 11.03 15.58
N ALA A 215 15.05 11.01 15.10
CA ALA A 215 15.46 11.81 13.94
C ALA A 215 14.85 11.28 12.63
N SER A 216 14.69 9.96 12.47
CA SER A 216 14.03 9.41 11.28
C SER A 216 12.54 9.76 11.25
N LEU A 217 11.83 9.68 12.38
CA LEU A 217 10.43 10.10 12.45
C LEU A 217 10.26 11.60 12.19
N LYS A 218 11.17 12.43 12.73
CA LYS A 218 11.19 13.87 12.40
C LYS A 218 11.34 14.12 10.89
N ALA A 219 12.23 13.40 10.22
CA ALA A 219 12.44 13.55 8.78
C ALA A 219 11.18 13.20 7.95
N LEU A 220 10.35 12.25 8.41
CA LEU A 220 9.06 11.96 7.79
C LEU A 220 8.08 13.13 7.96
N LEU A 221 8.04 13.74 9.14
CA LEU A 221 7.21 14.93 9.40
C LEU A 221 7.67 16.17 8.59
N ASP A 222 8.98 16.34 8.44
CA ASP A 222 9.55 17.41 7.62
C ASP A 222 9.21 17.23 6.12
N ALA A 223 8.97 15.99 5.67
CA ALA A 223 8.47 15.74 4.32
C ALA A 223 7.02 16.24 4.13
N ILE A 224 6.14 16.06 5.12
CA ILE A 224 4.79 16.64 5.09
C ILE A 224 4.89 18.17 4.96
N GLU A 225 5.71 18.83 5.79
CA GLU A 225 5.89 20.29 5.77
C GLU A 225 6.33 20.82 4.39
N ARG A 226 7.17 20.06 3.70
CA ARG A 226 7.71 20.45 2.40
C ARG A 226 6.77 20.18 1.22
N LEU A 227 6.01 19.09 1.27
CA LEU A 227 5.33 18.54 0.10
C LEU A 227 3.81 18.56 0.19
N ALA A 228 3.21 18.50 1.38
CA ALA A 228 1.77 18.32 1.50
C ALA A 228 0.98 19.52 0.97
N ILE A 229 -0.08 19.21 0.22
CA ILE A 229 -1.04 20.20 -0.25
C ILE A 229 -2.14 20.33 0.81
N GLU A 230 -2.37 21.54 1.35
CA GLU A 230 -3.42 21.83 2.33
C GLU A 230 -3.54 20.73 3.41
N PRO A 231 -2.47 20.46 4.18
CA PRO A 231 -2.40 19.31 5.08
C PRO A 231 -3.56 19.26 6.11
N GLU A 232 -4.12 20.41 6.47
CA GLU A 232 -5.26 20.53 7.39
C GLU A 232 -6.60 20.05 6.78
N LYS A 233 -6.68 19.93 5.45
CA LYS A 233 -7.91 19.57 4.73
C LYS A 233 -7.94 18.14 4.19
N GLN A 234 -6.81 17.44 4.22
CA GLN A 234 -6.73 16.10 3.64
C GLN A 234 -6.79 14.98 4.67
N THR A 235 -7.16 13.79 4.22
CA THR A 235 -6.99 12.55 4.97
C THR A 235 -5.53 12.10 4.85
N MET A 236 -4.87 11.85 5.98
CA MET A 236 -3.53 11.26 6.02
C MET A 236 -3.58 9.84 6.57
N PHE A 237 -2.78 8.94 5.97
CA PHE A 237 -2.65 7.59 6.45
C PHE A 237 -1.29 7.38 7.12
N ILE A 238 -1.29 6.66 8.23
CA ILE A 238 -0.09 6.19 8.91
C ILE A 238 -0.14 4.66 8.95
N CYS A 239 0.96 4.01 8.57
CA CYS A 239 1.12 2.60 8.82
C CYS A 239 2.23 2.33 9.82
N HIS A 240 2.09 1.25 10.59
CA HIS A 240 3.11 0.82 11.53
C HIS A 240 3.29 -0.71 11.54
N ALA A 241 4.50 -1.15 11.79
CA ALA A 241 4.84 -2.55 11.94
C ALA A 241 5.06 -2.89 13.42
N ASP A 242 3.97 -3.09 14.17
CA ASP A 242 3.96 -3.40 15.59
C ASP A 242 4.66 -2.33 16.47
N CYS A 243 4.38 -1.05 16.17
CA CYS A 243 4.84 0.12 16.93
C CYS A 243 3.74 1.21 17.03
N GLU A 244 2.54 0.80 17.44
CA GLU A 244 1.33 1.63 17.43
C GLU A 244 1.45 2.89 18.30
N GLU A 245 2.07 2.78 19.48
CA GLU A 245 2.24 3.92 20.38
C GLU A 245 3.11 5.03 19.76
N GLU A 246 4.15 4.66 19.01
CA GLU A 246 4.91 5.64 18.24
C GLU A 246 4.07 6.25 17.10
N ALA A 247 3.23 5.44 16.44
CA ALA A 247 2.34 5.93 15.38
C ALA A 247 1.33 6.96 15.93
N LYS A 248 0.78 6.73 17.12
CA LYS A 248 -0.09 7.68 17.82
C LYS A 248 0.65 8.99 18.16
N GLN A 249 1.91 8.91 18.61
CA GLN A 249 2.73 10.09 18.87
C GLN A 249 3.01 10.89 17.58
N VAL A 250 3.29 10.19 16.49
CA VAL A 250 3.48 10.81 15.16
C VAL A 250 2.19 11.49 14.70
N ALA A 251 1.02 10.84 14.85
CA ALA A 251 -0.28 11.43 14.53
C ALA A 251 -0.57 12.70 15.34
N ALA A 252 -0.30 12.67 16.65
CA ALA A 252 -0.45 13.85 17.51
C ALA A 252 0.45 15.00 17.07
N GLU A 253 1.67 14.71 16.64
CA GLU A 253 2.60 15.72 16.13
C GLU A 253 2.16 16.27 14.77
N ILE A 254 1.60 15.44 13.87
CA ILE A 254 0.98 15.88 12.61
C ILE A 254 -0.17 16.84 12.89
N GLN A 255 -1.09 16.46 13.79
CA GLN A 255 -2.20 17.31 14.18
C GLN A 255 -1.73 18.65 14.76
N ARG A 256 -0.73 18.61 15.65
CA ARG A 256 -0.16 19.81 16.28
C ARG A 256 0.53 20.75 15.28
N ARG A 257 1.30 20.20 14.32
CA ARG A 257 2.10 21.00 13.38
C ARG A 257 1.29 21.50 12.20
N PHE A 258 0.38 20.69 11.69
CA PHE A 258 -0.27 20.91 10.39
C PHE A 258 -1.80 21.07 10.49
N GLY A 259 -2.39 20.84 11.66
CA GLY A 259 -3.83 20.98 11.84
C GLY A 259 -4.67 19.83 11.24
N THR A 260 -4.01 18.80 10.69
CA THR A 260 -4.69 17.62 10.11
C THR A 260 -5.52 16.91 11.17
N THR A 261 -6.82 16.72 10.93
CA THR A 261 -7.75 16.07 11.87
C THR A 261 -8.15 14.65 11.44
N ASP A 262 -8.16 14.34 10.14
CA ASP A 262 -8.43 12.99 9.62
C ASP A 262 -7.13 12.22 9.41
N ILE A 263 -6.64 11.61 10.49
CA ILE A 263 -5.43 10.79 10.47
C ILE A 263 -5.82 9.35 10.81
N ARG A 264 -5.53 8.42 9.90
CA ARG A 264 -5.92 7.02 10.01
C ARG A 264 -4.71 6.12 10.20
N ILE A 265 -4.59 5.55 11.40
CA ILE A 265 -3.49 4.66 11.78
C ILE A 265 -3.94 3.21 11.59
N HIS A 266 -3.08 2.38 11.02
CA HIS A 266 -3.29 0.94 10.98
C HIS A 266 -1.97 0.17 10.83
N TYR A 267 -2.02 -1.15 11.06
CA TYR A 267 -0.90 -2.04 10.82
C TYR A 267 -0.46 -2.07 9.35
N ILE A 268 0.82 -2.33 9.16
CA ILE A 268 1.35 -2.89 7.91
C ILE A 268 0.99 -4.37 7.90
N GLY A 269 0.30 -4.82 6.86
CA GLY A 269 -0.11 -6.23 6.73
C GLY A 269 1.07 -7.19 6.53
N PRO A 270 0.85 -8.51 6.69
CA PRO A 270 1.89 -9.53 6.64
C PRO A 270 2.72 -9.56 5.35
N VAL A 271 2.13 -9.26 4.19
CA VAL A 271 2.85 -9.26 2.90
C VAL A 271 3.89 -8.13 2.87
N ILE A 272 3.48 -6.90 3.13
CA ILE A 272 4.40 -5.74 3.19
C ILE A 272 5.37 -5.91 4.36
N GLY A 273 4.88 -6.33 5.52
CA GLY A 273 5.68 -6.55 6.74
C GLY A 273 6.81 -7.58 6.58
N SER A 274 6.61 -8.61 5.75
CA SER A 274 7.65 -9.60 5.38
C SER A 274 8.89 -8.95 4.76
N HIS A 275 8.70 -7.84 4.04
CA HIS A 275 9.76 -7.12 3.36
C HIS A 275 10.29 -5.92 4.14
N THR A 276 9.50 -5.32 5.03
CA THR A 276 9.90 -4.11 5.75
C THR A 276 10.37 -4.38 7.18
N GLY A 277 9.87 -5.47 7.78
CA GLY A 277 10.21 -5.87 9.14
C GLY A 277 9.50 -5.06 10.22
N PRO A 278 9.65 -5.48 11.49
CA PRO A 278 9.09 -4.78 12.64
C PRO A 278 9.61 -3.34 12.79
N ASN A 279 8.83 -2.50 13.49
CA ASN A 279 9.10 -1.08 13.73
C ASN A 279 9.17 -0.21 12.47
N THR A 280 8.73 -0.70 11.31
CA THR A 280 8.54 0.16 10.15
C THR A 280 7.43 1.17 10.41
N MET A 281 7.65 2.41 10.01
CA MET A 281 6.67 3.51 10.09
C MET A 281 6.56 4.20 8.75
N GLY A 282 5.35 4.34 8.22
CA GLY A 282 5.08 5.04 6.96
C GLY A 282 4.02 6.12 7.11
N LEU A 283 4.23 7.24 6.42
CA LEU A 283 3.31 8.36 6.30
C LEU A 283 2.90 8.53 4.85
N PHE A 284 1.60 8.70 4.60
CA PHE A 284 1.03 8.81 3.28
C PHE A 284 0.06 9.99 3.22
N PHE A 285 0.26 10.86 2.26
CA PHE A 285 -0.47 12.11 2.09
C PHE A 285 -0.46 12.56 0.63
N VAL A 286 -1.31 13.52 0.27
CA VAL A 286 -1.30 14.13 -1.06
C VAL A 286 -0.34 15.30 -1.07
N GLY A 287 0.57 15.33 -2.04
CA GLY A 287 1.61 16.34 -2.15
C GLY A 287 1.69 16.96 -3.55
N THR A 288 2.49 18.01 -3.66
CA THR A 288 2.79 18.69 -4.93
C THR A 288 3.55 17.79 -5.90
N GLU A 289 4.35 16.89 -5.36
CA GLU A 289 5.11 15.84 -6.04
C GLU A 289 5.32 14.66 -5.08
N ARG A 290 5.71 13.49 -5.63
CA ARG A 290 5.96 12.28 -4.84
C ARG A 290 7.31 12.32 -4.13
#